data_17bdc26dd5a6f379389386c9ae934a5a
#
_entry.id   17bdc26dd5a6f379389386c9ae934a5a
#
_cell.length_a   1.000
_cell.length_b   1.000
_cell.length_c   1.000
_cell.angle_alpha   90.00
_cell.angle_beta   90.00
_cell.angle_gamma   90.00
#
_symmetry.space_group_name_H-M   'P 1'
#
loop_
_entity.id
_entity.type
_entity.pdbx_description
1 polymer ?
#
loop_
_entity_poly.entity_id
_entity_poly.type
_entity_poly.pdbx_seq_one_letter_code
_entity_poly.pdbx_strand_id
1 'polypeptide(L)'
;MPKMKPIMIAAALTLATIGSVPADAGSPKPNAQAAYAAARIWGYEANIEATLGLCREMDSANAVAYDRLYHAFVTATAPTMARVYAILTEESIRSGMPPDTATKRLDPSMPRLVAKQTADANPTLFIEEQCRLGIGHEAEIGRLLAAVLPDDIKLIESWH
;
A
#
# COMPACT_ATOMS: atom_id res chain seq x y z
N MET A 1 3.50 -2.73 32.79
CA MET A 1 3.14 -2.21 31.45
C MET A 1 3.94 -2.99 30.42
N PRO A 2 3.34 -3.87 29.63
CA PRO A 2 4.07 -4.59 28.60
C PRO A 2 4.47 -3.61 27.50
N LYS A 3 5.77 -3.59 27.15
CA LYS A 3 6.31 -2.85 26.02
C LYS A 3 5.73 -3.48 24.73
N MET A 4 4.80 -2.79 24.10
CA MET A 4 4.31 -3.17 22.78
C MET A 4 5.50 -3.14 21.82
N LYS A 5 5.86 -4.31 21.30
CA LYS A 5 6.75 -4.38 20.14
C LYS A 5 6.00 -3.79 18.94
N PRO A 6 6.63 -2.91 18.13
CA PRO A 6 5.98 -2.43 16.93
C PRO A 6 5.66 -3.63 16.04
N ILE A 7 4.40 -3.71 15.58
CA ILE A 7 3.97 -4.66 14.57
C ILE A 7 4.72 -4.26 13.29
N MET A 8 5.88 -4.87 13.08
CA MET A 8 6.55 -4.79 11.80
C MET A 8 5.86 -5.79 10.87
N ILE A 9 4.81 -5.35 10.18
CA ILE A 9 4.51 -5.95 8.90
C ILE A 9 5.71 -5.57 8.04
N ALA A 10 6.69 -6.47 7.98
CA ALA A 10 7.85 -6.31 7.14
C ALA A 10 7.39 -6.47 5.68
N ALA A 11 6.76 -5.41 5.15
CA ALA A 11 6.68 -5.24 3.73
C ALA A 11 8.13 -5.11 3.26
N ALA A 12 8.73 -6.21 2.84
CA ALA A 12 9.98 -6.20 2.10
C ALA A 12 9.69 -5.43 0.80
N LEU A 13 9.79 -4.11 0.88
CA LEU A 13 9.90 -3.24 -0.28
C LEU A 13 11.22 -3.58 -0.94
N THR A 14 11.25 -4.63 -1.75
CA THR A 14 12.20 -4.71 -2.84
C THR A 14 11.84 -3.57 -3.77
N LEU A 15 12.44 -2.40 -3.50
CA LEU A 15 12.56 -1.34 -4.47
C LEU A 15 13.21 -1.94 -5.71
N ALA A 16 12.35 -2.29 -6.67
CA ALA A 16 12.83 -2.43 -8.03
C ALA A 16 13.55 -1.12 -8.32
N THR A 17 14.84 -1.18 -8.55
CA THR A 17 15.69 -0.08 -8.99
C THR A 17 15.10 0.46 -10.28
N ILE A 18 14.16 1.39 -10.16
CA ILE A 18 13.77 2.26 -11.25
C ILE A 18 15.01 3.08 -11.53
N GLY A 19 15.54 2.94 -12.74
CA GLY A 19 16.83 3.38 -13.20
C GLY A 19 17.28 4.71 -12.63
N SER A 20 18.57 4.79 -12.35
CA SER A 20 19.29 5.97 -11.88
C SER A 20 18.83 7.22 -12.62
N VAL A 21 18.08 8.07 -11.93
CA VAL A 21 17.78 9.43 -12.39
C VAL A 21 19.12 10.17 -12.43
N PRO A 22 19.47 10.80 -13.56
CA PRO A 22 20.72 11.55 -13.66
C PRO A 22 20.77 12.64 -12.59
N ALA A 23 21.93 12.81 -11.95
CA ALA A 23 22.18 13.70 -10.81
C ALA A 23 22.03 15.21 -11.09
N ASP A 24 21.55 15.59 -12.27
CA ASP A 24 21.40 16.98 -12.73
C ASP A 24 19.94 17.43 -12.89
N ALA A 25 19.00 16.63 -12.38
CA ALA A 25 17.60 17.03 -12.34
C ALA A 25 17.42 17.99 -11.14
N GLY A 26 17.23 19.28 -11.42
CA GLY A 26 16.79 20.28 -10.44
C GLY A 26 15.62 19.74 -9.62
N SER A 27 15.44 20.23 -8.39
CA SER A 27 14.42 19.74 -7.44
C SER A 27 13.12 19.39 -8.15
N PRO A 28 12.58 18.17 -7.96
CA PRO A 28 11.37 17.74 -8.65
C PRO A 28 10.28 18.79 -8.46
N LYS A 29 9.55 19.09 -9.55
CA LYS A 29 8.39 19.99 -9.46
C LYS A 29 7.43 19.47 -8.38
N PRO A 30 6.75 20.35 -7.60
CA PRO A 30 5.86 19.92 -6.52
C PRO A 30 4.89 18.81 -6.90
N ASN A 31 4.35 18.85 -8.12
CA ASN A 31 3.45 17.82 -8.66
C ASN A 31 4.12 16.45 -8.87
N ALA A 32 5.40 16.40 -9.22
CA ALA A 32 6.12 15.14 -9.37
C ALA A 32 6.36 14.46 -8.00
N GLN A 33 6.59 15.24 -6.95
CA GLN A 33 6.72 14.72 -5.59
C GLN A 33 5.41 14.15 -5.09
N ALA A 34 4.29 14.86 -5.31
CA ALA A 34 2.96 14.38 -4.94
C ALA A 34 2.57 13.10 -5.72
N ALA A 35 2.90 13.02 -7.02
CA ALA A 35 2.65 11.83 -7.82
C ALA A 35 3.48 10.63 -7.33
N TYR A 36 4.74 10.85 -6.94
CA TYR A 36 5.59 9.80 -6.36
C TYR A 36 5.04 9.32 -5.01
N ALA A 37 4.66 10.26 -4.13
CA ALA A 37 4.04 9.95 -2.84
C ALA A 37 2.73 9.17 -3.02
N ALA A 38 1.88 9.60 -3.95
CA ALA A 38 0.63 8.92 -4.28
C ALA A 38 0.88 7.49 -4.78
N ALA A 39 1.88 7.27 -5.64
CA ALA A 39 2.23 5.94 -6.11
C ALA A 39 2.72 5.02 -4.98
N ARG A 40 3.48 5.54 -4.01
CA ARG A 40 3.91 4.77 -2.83
C ARG A 40 2.74 4.38 -1.94
N ILE A 41 1.82 5.31 -1.68
CA ILE A 41 0.62 5.06 -0.87
C ILE A 41 -0.27 4.02 -1.55
N TRP A 42 -0.49 4.15 -2.85
CA TRP A 42 -1.24 3.16 -3.63
C TRP A 42 -0.59 1.78 -3.58
N GLY A 43 0.73 1.69 -3.77
CA GLY A 43 1.46 0.43 -3.71
C GLY A 43 1.37 -0.23 -2.33
N TYR A 44 1.35 0.55 -1.27
CA TYR A 44 1.17 0.05 0.08
C TYR A 44 -0.23 -0.51 0.31
N GLU A 45 -1.29 0.20 -0.12
CA GLU A 45 -2.67 -0.28 -0.05
C GLU A 45 -2.84 -1.58 -0.83
N ALA A 46 -2.38 -1.63 -2.07
CA ALA A 46 -2.46 -2.81 -2.92
C ALA A 46 -1.72 -4.03 -2.31
N ASN A 47 -0.63 -3.79 -1.58
CA ASN A 47 0.08 -4.85 -0.87
C ASN A 47 -0.70 -5.37 0.35
N ILE A 48 -1.37 -4.49 1.10
CA ILE A 48 -2.26 -4.90 2.21
C ILE A 48 -3.42 -5.73 1.68
N GLU A 49 -4.08 -5.29 0.59
CA GLU A 49 -5.15 -6.06 -0.06
C GLU A 49 -4.69 -7.45 -0.47
N ALA A 50 -3.54 -7.51 -1.16
CA ALA A 50 -2.97 -8.76 -1.64
C ALA A 50 -2.63 -9.72 -0.49
N THR A 51 -2.02 -9.20 0.57
CA THR A 51 -1.64 -9.98 1.76
C THR A 51 -2.88 -10.53 2.47
N LEU A 52 -3.88 -9.70 2.77
CA LEU A 52 -5.11 -10.14 3.43
C LEU A 52 -5.93 -11.10 2.55
N GLY A 53 -5.88 -10.93 1.22
CA GLY A 53 -6.46 -11.87 0.27
C GLY A 53 -5.85 -13.27 0.41
N LEU A 54 -4.52 -13.37 0.44
CA LEU A 54 -3.82 -14.64 0.64
C LEU A 54 -4.07 -15.21 2.05
N CYS A 55 -4.14 -14.37 3.08
CA CYS A 55 -4.48 -14.82 4.43
C CYS A 55 -5.84 -15.53 4.47
N ARG A 56 -6.86 -15.01 3.76
CA ARG A 56 -8.16 -15.68 3.64
C ARG A 56 -8.08 -17.05 2.97
N GLU A 57 -7.24 -17.17 1.96
CA GLU A 57 -7.08 -18.43 1.23
C GLU A 57 -6.31 -19.46 2.05
N MET A 58 -5.25 -19.06 2.74
CA MET A 58 -4.31 -19.96 3.42
C MET A 58 -4.76 -20.30 4.86
N ASP A 59 -5.50 -19.43 5.52
CA ASP A 59 -6.04 -19.61 6.88
C ASP A 59 -7.55 -19.36 6.90
N SER A 60 -8.28 -20.18 6.18
CA SER A 60 -9.73 -20.06 5.98
C SER A 60 -10.55 -20.07 7.28
N ALA A 61 -10.05 -20.67 8.34
CA ALA A 61 -10.67 -20.64 9.67
C ALA A 61 -10.81 -19.21 10.23
N ASN A 62 -9.94 -18.29 9.82
CA ASN A 62 -9.91 -16.89 10.23
C ASN A 62 -10.37 -15.91 9.11
N ALA A 63 -10.93 -16.41 8.01
CA ALA A 63 -11.30 -15.60 6.84
C ALA A 63 -12.15 -14.36 7.20
N VAL A 64 -13.15 -14.53 8.07
CA VAL A 64 -14.02 -13.41 8.53
C VAL A 64 -13.22 -12.35 9.30
N ALA A 65 -12.19 -12.73 10.04
CA ALA A 65 -11.33 -11.77 10.73
C ALA A 65 -10.50 -10.95 9.73
N TYR A 66 -9.98 -11.58 8.67
CA TYR A 66 -9.25 -10.89 7.62
C TYR A 66 -10.14 -9.94 6.81
N ASP A 67 -11.39 -10.31 6.56
CA ASP A 67 -12.37 -9.41 5.93
C ASP A 67 -12.65 -8.17 6.79
N ARG A 68 -12.76 -8.33 8.11
CA ARG A 68 -12.91 -7.19 9.03
C ARG A 68 -11.69 -6.27 9.02
N LEU A 69 -10.48 -6.84 9.03
CA LEU A 69 -9.24 -6.07 8.94
C LEU A 69 -9.17 -5.26 7.65
N TYR A 70 -9.48 -5.89 6.51
CA TYR A 70 -9.50 -5.21 5.21
C TYR A 70 -10.53 -4.08 5.19
N HIS A 71 -11.75 -4.36 5.66
CA HIS A 71 -12.80 -3.35 5.71
C HIS A 71 -12.44 -2.16 6.61
N ALA A 72 -11.84 -2.41 7.78
CA ALA A 72 -11.37 -1.37 8.68
C ALA A 72 -10.28 -0.51 8.02
N PHE A 73 -9.32 -1.14 7.31
CA PHE A 73 -8.27 -0.46 6.58
C PHE A 73 -8.84 0.43 5.48
N VAL A 74 -9.67 -0.11 4.58
CA VAL A 74 -10.27 0.63 3.47
C VAL A 74 -11.12 1.79 3.97
N THR A 75 -11.93 1.57 5.02
CA THR A 75 -12.76 2.63 5.59
C THR A 75 -11.92 3.78 6.15
N ALA A 76 -10.87 3.46 6.88
CA ALA A 76 -10.00 4.47 7.49
C ALA A 76 -9.16 5.23 6.46
N THR A 77 -8.77 4.59 5.36
CA THR A 77 -7.90 5.18 4.34
C THR A 77 -8.66 5.81 3.17
N ALA A 78 -9.97 5.62 3.06
CA ALA A 78 -10.78 6.09 1.95
C ALA A 78 -10.56 7.57 1.55
N PRO A 79 -10.52 8.55 2.49
CA PRO A 79 -10.27 9.95 2.11
C PRO A 79 -8.89 10.17 1.50
N THR A 80 -7.87 9.51 2.04
CA THR A 80 -6.49 9.56 1.54
C THR A 80 -6.41 8.93 0.15
N MET A 81 -7.04 7.76 -0.04
CA MET A 81 -7.04 7.06 -1.32
C MET A 81 -7.79 7.81 -2.42
N ALA A 82 -8.87 8.53 -2.09
CA ALA A 82 -9.55 9.39 -3.06
C ALA A 82 -8.59 10.47 -3.64
N ARG A 83 -7.75 11.08 -2.79
CA ARG A 83 -6.71 12.03 -3.25
C ARG A 83 -5.62 11.33 -4.06
N VAL A 84 -5.16 10.17 -3.61
CA VAL A 84 -4.16 9.35 -4.33
C VAL A 84 -4.62 9.08 -5.76
N TYR A 85 -5.83 8.60 -5.94
CA TYR A 85 -6.40 8.32 -7.26
C TYR A 85 -6.52 9.57 -8.12
N ALA A 86 -6.92 10.72 -7.54
CA ALA A 86 -6.98 11.99 -8.26
C ALA A 86 -5.61 12.42 -8.78
N ILE A 87 -4.58 12.39 -7.94
CA ILE A 87 -3.20 12.74 -8.30
C ILE A 87 -2.66 11.82 -9.40
N LEU A 88 -2.80 10.51 -9.24
CA LEU A 88 -2.30 9.53 -10.20
C LEU A 88 -3.01 9.61 -11.55
N THR A 89 -4.31 9.89 -11.55
CA THR A 89 -5.10 10.10 -12.76
C THR A 89 -4.64 11.38 -13.49
N GLU A 90 -4.49 12.49 -12.77
CA GLU A 90 -4.02 13.74 -13.36
C GLU A 90 -2.62 13.61 -13.94
N GLU A 91 -1.70 12.96 -13.22
CA GLU A 91 -0.35 12.73 -13.71
C GLU A 91 -0.33 11.84 -14.96
N SER A 92 -1.17 10.83 -15.01
CA SER A 92 -1.30 9.95 -16.16
C SER A 92 -1.81 10.71 -17.40
N ILE A 93 -2.82 11.57 -17.23
CA ILE A 93 -3.34 12.43 -18.30
C ILE A 93 -2.28 13.42 -18.75
N ARG A 94 -1.54 14.04 -17.83
CA ARG A 94 -0.46 14.97 -18.14
C ARG A 94 0.67 14.30 -18.94
N SER A 95 0.89 13.01 -18.69
CA SER A 95 1.84 12.18 -19.44
C SER A 95 1.32 11.72 -20.80
N GLY A 96 0.15 12.20 -21.24
CA GLY A 96 -0.45 11.89 -22.53
C GLY A 96 -1.32 10.64 -22.56
N MET A 97 -1.66 10.08 -21.40
CA MET A 97 -2.55 8.92 -21.32
C MET A 97 -4.01 9.34 -21.45
N PRO A 98 -4.84 8.62 -22.24
CA PRO A 98 -6.29 8.85 -22.27
C PRO A 98 -6.92 8.70 -20.88
N PRO A 99 -7.90 9.55 -20.50
CA PRO A 99 -8.52 9.52 -19.17
C PRO A 99 -9.13 8.16 -18.78
N ASP A 100 -9.70 7.46 -19.75
CA ASP A 100 -10.30 6.13 -19.54
C ASP A 100 -9.25 5.01 -19.31
N THR A 101 -8.00 5.26 -19.66
CA THR A 101 -6.88 4.35 -19.49
C THR A 101 -6.07 4.68 -18.23
N ALA A 102 -6.10 5.95 -17.79
CA ALA A 102 -5.30 6.44 -16.67
C ALA A 102 -5.56 5.64 -15.37
N THR A 103 -6.81 5.31 -15.08
CA THR A 103 -7.20 4.51 -13.91
C THR A 103 -6.86 3.02 -14.05
N LYS A 104 -6.81 2.49 -15.28
CA LYS A 104 -6.48 1.06 -15.52
C LYS A 104 -5.01 0.74 -15.30
N ARG A 105 -4.14 1.76 -15.21
CA ARG A 105 -2.71 1.58 -14.96
C ARG A 105 -2.41 1.11 -13.53
N LEU A 106 -3.35 1.28 -12.62
CA LEU A 106 -3.23 0.84 -11.23
C LEU A 106 -3.61 -0.65 -11.13
N ASP A 107 -2.78 -1.51 -11.71
CA ASP A 107 -2.98 -2.95 -11.72
C ASP A 107 -2.37 -3.60 -10.47
N PRO A 108 -3.16 -4.26 -9.60
CA PRO A 108 -2.68 -4.90 -8.39
C PRO A 108 -2.00 -6.27 -8.64
N SER A 109 -1.78 -6.68 -9.89
CA SER A 109 -1.17 -7.98 -10.21
C SER A 109 0.24 -8.15 -9.63
N MET A 110 1.07 -7.10 -9.66
CA MET A 110 2.42 -7.15 -9.09
C MET A 110 2.44 -7.29 -7.56
N PRO A 111 1.68 -6.50 -6.77
CA PRO A 111 1.53 -6.74 -5.34
C PRO A 111 1.08 -8.16 -5.01
N ARG A 112 0.11 -8.70 -5.75
CA ARG A 112 -0.37 -10.09 -5.56
C ARG A 112 0.72 -11.13 -5.85
N LEU A 113 1.51 -10.93 -6.91
CA LEU A 113 2.62 -11.82 -7.22
C LEU A 113 3.68 -11.83 -6.12
N VAL A 114 4.06 -10.66 -5.62
CA VAL A 114 5.05 -10.50 -4.54
C VAL A 114 4.55 -11.14 -3.24
N ALA A 115 3.31 -10.87 -2.85
CA ALA A 115 2.69 -11.46 -1.67
C ALA A 115 2.66 -12.99 -1.78
N LYS A 116 2.27 -13.53 -2.96
CA LYS A 116 2.27 -14.97 -3.21
C LYS A 116 3.66 -15.57 -3.12
N GLN A 117 4.67 -14.97 -3.71
CA GLN A 117 6.06 -15.47 -3.62
C GLN A 117 6.55 -15.51 -2.16
N THR A 118 6.20 -14.50 -1.37
CA THR A 118 6.54 -14.46 0.07
C THR A 118 5.85 -15.59 0.83
N ALA A 119 4.57 -15.82 0.56
CA ALA A 119 3.80 -16.90 1.18
C ALA A 119 4.31 -18.30 0.78
N ASP A 120 4.63 -18.49 -0.50
CA ASP A 120 5.14 -19.78 -1.04
C ASP A 120 6.52 -20.10 -0.46
N ALA A 121 7.34 -19.11 -0.15
CA ALA A 121 8.68 -19.31 0.41
C ALA A 121 8.64 -19.91 1.83
N ASN A 122 7.69 -19.50 2.68
CA ASN A 122 7.48 -20.07 4.00
C ASN A 122 6.02 -19.89 4.43
N PRO A 123 5.11 -20.80 4.06
CA PRO A 123 3.67 -20.65 4.33
C PRO A 123 3.31 -20.52 5.82
N THR A 124 3.97 -21.30 6.68
CA THR A 124 3.70 -21.26 8.13
C THR A 124 4.08 -19.91 8.72
N LEU A 125 5.28 -19.42 8.44
CA LEU A 125 5.76 -18.13 8.92
C LEU A 125 4.92 -16.98 8.37
N PHE A 126 4.49 -17.07 7.10
CA PHE A 126 3.61 -16.07 6.49
C PHE A 126 2.28 -15.97 7.25
N ILE A 127 1.65 -17.11 7.57
CA ILE A 127 0.40 -17.13 8.34
C ILE A 127 0.60 -16.53 9.73
N GLU A 128 1.65 -16.92 10.42
CA GLU A 128 1.90 -16.48 11.80
C GLU A 128 2.27 -15.00 11.88
N GLU A 129 3.16 -14.52 11.01
CA GLU A 129 3.75 -13.18 11.10
C GLU A 129 3.03 -12.12 10.25
N GLN A 130 2.38 -12.52 9.16
CA GLN A 130 1.72 -11.56 8.26
C GLN A 130 0.20 -11.57 8.42
N CYS A 131 -0.38 -12.72 8.72
CA CYS A 131 -1.83 -12.84 8.82
C CYS A 131 -2.35 -12.67 10.24
N ARG A 132 -1.91 -13.51 11.17
CA ARG A 132 -2.53 -13.59 12.50
C ARG A 132 -2.23 -12.42 13.42
N LEU A 133 -1.11 -11.73 13.23
CA LEU A 133 -0.75 -10.57 14.07
C LEU A 133 -1.76 -9.41 13.99
N GLY A 134 -2.49 -9.30 12.89
CA GLY A 134 -3.50 -8.25 12.72
C GLY A 134 -4.86 -8.55 13.36
N ILE A 135 -5.15 -9.82 13.65
CA ILE A 135 -6.47 -10.23 14.16
C ILE A 135 -6.74 -9.59 15.53
N GLY A 136 -7.87 -8.90 15.66
CA GLY A 136 -8.24 -8.17 16.87
C GLY A 136 -7.63 -6.76 16.98
N HIS A 137 -6.92 -6.29 15.96
CA HIS A 137 -6.26 -4.98 15.91
C HIS A 137 -6.81 -4.10 14.77
N GLU A 138 -8.11 -4.15 14.50
CA GLU A 138 -8.75 -3.41 13.41
C GLU A 138 -8.54 -1.89 13.50
N ALA A 139 -8.49 -1.33 14.71
CA ALA A 139 -8.26 0.10 14.92
C ALA A 139 -6.83 0.52 14.58
N GLU A 140 -5.86 -0.37 14.82
CA GLU A 140 -4.44 -0.15 14.52
C GLU A 140 -4.17 -0.25 13.03
N ILE A 141 -4.80 -1.18 12.32
CA ILE A 141 -4.62 -1.34 10.87
C ILE A 141 -5.12 -0.10 10.11
N GLY A 142 -6.17 0.55 10.60
CA GLY A 142 -6.67 1.80 10.04
C GLY A 142 -5.68 2.97 10.17
N ARG A 143 -4.76 2.92 11.13
CA ARG A 143 -3.71 3.94 11.34
C ARG A 143 -2.40 3.59 10.68
N LEU A 144 -2.27 2.39 10.14
CA LEU A 144 -1.00 1.85 9.65
C LEU A 144 -0.41 2.71 8.53
N LEU A 145 -1.24 3.17 7.60
CA LEU A 145 -0.81 4.02 6.49
C LEU A 145 -0.14 5.31 7.01
N ALA A 146 -0.77 6.00 7.96
CA ALA A 146 -0.23 7.22 8.55
C ALA A 146 1.04 6.97 9.38
N ALA A 147 1.19 5.78 9.96
CA ALA A 147 2.37 5.42 10.73
C ALA A 147 3.57 5.07 9.83
N VAL A 148 3.32 4.47 8.65
CA VAL A 148 4.38 4.00 7.73
C VAL A 148 4.79 5.05 6.73
N LEU A 149 3.86 5.88 6.24
CA LEU A 149 4.07 6.86 5.17
C LEU A 149 3.63 8.29 5.57
N PRO A 150 4.04 8.81 6.75
CA PRO A 150 3.54 10.09 7.25
C PRO A 150 3.91 11.29 6.35
N ASP A 151 5.10 11.27 5.76
CA ASP A 151 5.56 12.37 4.91
C ASP A 151 4.90 12.32 3.52
N ASP A 152 4.64 11.12 3.00
CA ASP A 152 3.89 10.98 1.74
C ASP A 152 2.44 11.48 1.90
N ILE A 153 1.80 11.21 3.04
CA ILE A 153 0.45 11.72 3.32
C ILE A 153 0.44 13.26 3.35
N LYS A 154 1.41 13.89 4.03
CA LYS A 154 1.54 15.36 4.04
C LYS A 154 1.71 15.94 2.63
N LEU A 155 2.51 15.27 1.79
CA LEU A 155 2.72 15.70 0.40
C LEU A 155 1.43 15.69 -0.41
N ILE A 156 0.62 14.62 -0.32
CA ILE A 156 -0.64 14.54 -1.04
C ILE A 156 -1.73 15.46 -0.45
N GLU A 157 -1.70 15.73 0.87
CA GLU A 157 -2.61 16.68 1.51
C GLU A 157 -2.35 18.13 1.10
N SER A 158 -1.10 18.48 0.81
CA SER A 158 -0.69 19.81 0.34
C SER A 158 -0.90 20.02 -1.16
N TRP A 159 -1.27 18.99 -1.91
CA TRP A 159 -1.53 19.07 -3.34
C TRP A 159 -2.86 19.77 -3.63
N HIS A 160 -2.83 20.79 -4.53
CA HIS A 160 -3.95 21.64 -4.93
C HIS A 160 -4.06 21.77 -6.44
#